data_258c1ed6719792a725a36cfecf4d4cc2
#
_entry.id   258c1ed6719792a725a36cfecf4d4cc2
#
_cell.length_a   1.000
_cell.length_b   1.000
_cell.length_c   1.000
_cell.angle_alpha   90.00
_cell.angle_beta   90.00
_cell.angle_gamma   90.00
#
_symmetry.space_group_name_H-M   'P 1'
#
loop_
_entity.id
_entity.type
_entity.pdbx_description
1 polymer ?
#
loop_
_entity_poly.entity_id
_entity_poly.type
_entity_poly.pdbx_seq_one_letter_code
_entity_poly.pdbx_strand_id
1 'polypeptide(L)'
;MKLSRSSGKEQSGTVFGSSPKRRLTLKTPPSLALLFVGALLANAFVNSHAQAPGPSSGTVLASGLNDPRGLAFGPDGALYIADSGTGGTNSTVGTCTQGLPPIGPYKGGPSAKILKLDTNGKLTTVASGLPSFINLIGDLMGVSDVAFLHDKLYALIGGGGCSHGNPDLPNGIVRVNLNNGKWDYITDLSLFYMEHPAAYPDDADFEPDGAPYSMIVHNDRLFVVESNHGTITATSTDGATTKIIDMSLSQGHIIPTSVAANNDNLYVGNLTPFPIFSQRARVITLSRNLSFVDTTPGLATKAADLSKFRVANSRAGFTTIVSLKFGTDGLLYALELSDTPGGYPNPGDGKVLRLNADGTIQTVVSGLTLPGGMTFGPDNALYITNFGDSGPGKGQILRMVVEQ
;
A
#
# COMPACT_ATOMS: atom_id res chain seq x y z
N MET A 1 1.29 68.86 -4.76
CA MET A 1 -0.09 69.37 -5.03
C MET A 1 -1.00 68.46 -4.21
N LYS A 2 -1.20 68.80 -2.98
CA LYS A 2 -2.32 69.46 -2.26
C LYS A 2 -3.67 68.79 -2.56
N LEU A 3 -4.14 68.06 -1.50
CA LEU A 3 -5.41 68.18 -0.74
C LEU A 3 -6.67 67.70 -1.49
N SER A 4 -7.60 67.00 -0.84
CA SER A 4 -8.33 67.41 0.39
C SER A 4 -9.17 66.25 0.98
N ARG A 5 -9.43 66.38 2.28
CA ARG A 5 -10.33 65.71 3.20
C ARG A 5 -11.79 66.02 2.95
N SER A 6 -12.70 65.11 3.40
CA SER A 6 -13.89 65.40 4.21
C SER A 6 -14.47 64.08 4.75
N SER A 7 -14.60 63.74 5.98
CA SER A 7 -15.32 64.21 7.19
C SER A 7 -16.85 64.19 7.07
N GLY A 8 -17.47 63.39 7.95
CA GLY A 8 -18.87 63.56 8.37
C GLY A 8 -19.51 62.27 8.86
N LYS A 9 -19.48 62.02 10.16
CA LYS A 9 -20.54 62.09 11.19
C LYS A 9 -21.57 60.99 11.15
N GLU A 10 -21.53 60.11 12.13
CA GLU A 10 -22.25 60.07 13.43
C GLU A 10 -23.77 59.99 13.36
N GLN A 11 -24.27 59.07 14.05
CA GLN A 11 -25.41 58.91 15.00
C GLN A 11 -26.28 57.72 14.64
N SER A 12 -26.85 56.93 15.45
CA SER A 12 -27.18 56.80 16.88
C SER A 12 -27.77 55.41 17.03
N GLY A 13 -27.48 54.64 17.95
CA GLY A 13 -28.02 54.36 19.23
C GLY A 13 -29.45 53.84 19.26
N THR A 14 -29.64 52.57 19.53
CA THR A 14 -30.79 52.07 20.30
C THR A 14 -30.42 50.79 21.05
N VAL A 15 -30.53 50.92 22.38
CA VAL A 15 -30.48 49.88 23.39
C VAL A 15 -31.89 49.29 23.53
N PHE A 16 -32.02 48.01 23.65
CA PHE A 16 -33.09 47.22 24.27
C PHE A 16 -32.72 45.75 24.08
N GLY A 17 -32.75 44.83 25.02
CA GLY A 17 -33.32 44.71 26.30
C GLY A 17 -33.09 43.25 26.70
N SER A 18 -32.60 43.03 27.86
CA SER A 18 -32.35 41.73 28.49
C SER A 18 -33.66 41.00 28.74
N SER A 19 -33.73 39.71 28.38
CA SER A 19 -34.77 38.79 28.87
C SER A 19 -34.16 37.53 29.48
N PRO A 20 -34.78 36.96 30.51
CA PRO A 20 -34.14 36.13 31.52
C PRO A 20 -34.07 34.65 31.14
N LYS A 21 -33.01 34.01 31.60
CA LYS A 21 -32.78 32.56 31.54
C LYS A 21 -33.84 31.82 32.37
N ARG A 22 -34.72 31.06 31.72
CA ARG A 22 -35.53 30.03 32.37
C ARG A 22 -34.68 28.76 32.56
N ARG A 23 -34.40 28.40 33.81
CA ARG A 23 -33.96 27.06 34.21
C ARG A 23 -35.15 26.12 34.10
N LEU A 24 -35.05 25.10 33.21
CA LEU A 24 -35.92 23.93 33.29
C LEU A 24 -35.25 22.91 34.20
N THR A 25 -35.90 22.67 35.33
CA THR A 25 -35.62 21.54 36.22
C THR A 25 -36.40 20.33 35.69
N LEU A 26 -35.72 19.31 35.20
CA LEU A 26 -36.33 18.01 34.94
C LEU A 26 -36.53 17.28 36.27
N LYS A 27 -37.78 17.01 36.58
CA LYS A 27 -38.19 16.07 37.61
C LYS A 27 -38.16 14.65 37.03
N THR A 28 -37.44 13.75 37.67
CA THR A 28 -37.47 12.31 37.44
C THR A 28 -38.76 11.72 38.01
N PRO A 29 -39.47 10.83 37.29
CA PRO A 29 -40.55 10.02 37.85
C PRO A 29 -39.99 8.71 38.45
N PRO A 30 -40.72 8.11 39.42
CA PRO A 30 -40.24 6.96 40.18
C PRO A 30 -40.39 5.64 39.41
N SER A 31 -39.49 4.72 39.75
CA SER A 31 -39.42 3.37 39.30
C SER A 31 -40.71 2.57 39.56
N LEU A 32 -41.28 2.02 38.51
CA LEU A 32 -42.29 0.95 38.61
C LEU A 32 -41.64 -0.36 38.16
N ALA A 33 -41.36 -1.23 39.11
CA ALA A 33 -40.94 -2.59 38.87
C ALA A 33 -42.15 -3.41 38.37
N LEU A 34 -42.10 -3.89 37.13
CA LEU A 34 -43.06 -4.88 36.63
C LEU A 34 -42.31 -6.20 36.45
N LEU A 35 -42.61 -7.15 37.31
CA LEU A 35 -42.24 -8.55 37.18
C LEU A 35 -43.04 -9.17 36.01
N PHE A 36 -42.36 -9.55 34.93
CA PHE A 36 -42.87 -10.47 33.92
C PHE A 36 -42.11 -11.80 34.04
N VAL A 37 -42.81 -12.80 34.56
CA VAL A 37 -42.44 -14.20 34.40
C VAL A 37 -42.90 -14.61 33.01
N GLY A 38 -41.95 -14.76 32.09
CA GLY A 38 -42.19 -15.27 30.74
C GLY A 38 -41.31 -16.49 30.48
N ALA A 39 -41.92 -17.59 30.15
CA ALA A 39 -41.32 -18.91 29.92
C ALA A 39 -40.19 -18.86 28.89
N LEU A 40 -38.99 -19.35 29.25
CA LEU A 40 -37.89 -19.64 28.37
C LEU A 40 -38.23 -20.83 27.49
N LEU A 41 -38.54 -20.59 26.22
CA LEU A 41 -38.30 -21.56 25.15
C LEU A 41 -36.87 -21.28 24.61
N ALA A 42 -35.93 -22.05 25.12
CA ALA A 42 -34.57 -22.04 24.61
C ALA A 42 -34.51 -22.71 23.24
N ASN A 43 -34.66 -21.95 22.16
CA ASN A 43 -34.17 -22.37 20.86
C ASN A 43 -32.64 -22.24 20.88
N ALA A 44 -31.95 -23.35 21.09
CA ALA A 44 -30.53 -23.48 20.89
C ALA A 44 -30.25 -23.35 19.38
N PHE A 45 -30.05 -22.11 18.89
CA PHE A 45 -29.29 -21.89 17.66
C PHE A 45 -27.86 -22.30 17.98
N VAL A 46 -27.49 -23.50 17.56
CA VAL A 46 -26.10 -23.89 17.45
C VAL A 46 -25.48 -23.00 16.37
N ASN A 47 -24.96 -21.85 16.78
CA ASN A 47 -24.00 -21.10 15.97
C ASN A 47 -22.78 -22.01 15.88
N SER A 48 -22.68 -22.79 14.81
CA SER A 48 -21.40 -23.34 14.38
C SER A 48 -20.52 -22.18 13.96
N HIS A 49 -19.86 -21.56 14.94
CA HIS A 49 -18.68 -20.75 14.66
C HIS A 49 -17.70 -21.76 14.07
N ALA A 50 -17.46 -21.67 12.75
CA ALA A 50 -16.32 -22.32 12.17
C ALA A 50 -15.11 -21.86 13.00
N GLN A 51 -14.48 -22.80 13.70
CA GLN A 51 -13.30 -22.53 14.51
C GLN A 51 -12.28 -21.87 13.58
N ALA A 52 -11.82 -20.67 13.94
CA ALA A 52 -10.78 -20.01 13.18
C ALA A 52 -9.64 -21.02 12.96
N PRO A 53 -9.14 -21.20 11.73
CA PRO A 53 -8.04 -22.14 11.51
C PRO A 53 -6.93 -21.79 12.50
N GLY A 54 -6.41 -22.80 13.18
CA GLY A 54 -5.28 -22.61 14.11
C GLY A 54 -4.11 -21.97 13.36
N PRO A 55 -3.11 -21.38 14.05
CA PRO A 55 -2.01 -20.71 13.39
C PRO A 55 -1.39 -21.65 12.35
N SER A 56 -1.37 -21.18 11.10
CA SER A 56 -0.85 -21.97 9.98
C SER A 56 0.63 -22.26 10.24
N SER A 57 1.00 -23.52 10.32
CA SER A 57 2.39 -23.93 10.58
C SER A 57 3.25 -23.61 9.35
N GLY A 58 3.97 -22.50 9.39
CA GLY A 58 4.94 -22.11 8.38
C GLY A 58 6.37 -22.48 8.78
N THR A 59 7.23 -22.67 7.79
CA THR A 59 8.68 -22.82 8.01
C THR A 59 9.36 -21.48 7.87
N VAL A 60 10.13 -21.06 8.88
CA VAL A 60 11.01 -19.89 8.78
C VAL A 60 12.24 -20.26 7.96
N LEU A 61 12.42 -19.63 6.81
CA LEU A 61 13.56 -19.87 5.92
C LEU A 61 14.73 -18.93 6.17
N ALA A 62 14.43 -17.70 6.59
CA ALA A 62 15.44 -16.69 6.94
C ALA A 62 14.88 -15.75 8.01
N SER A 63 15.78 -15.13 8.79
CA SER A 63 15.45 -14.14 9.82
C SER A 63 16.53 -13.08 9.92
N GLY A 64 16.25 -12.01 10.66
CA GLY A 64 17.20 -10.91 10.85
C GLY A 64 17.18 -9.89 9.69
N LEU A 65 16.10 -9.82 8.92
CA LEU A 65 15.91 -8.84 7.86
C LEU A 65 15.38 -7.53 8.43
N ASN A 66 15.50 -6.45 7.64
CA ASN A 66 15.04 -5.12 8.02
C ASN A 66 13.78 -4.77 7.24
N ASP A 67 12.63 -4.89 7.87
CA ASP A 67 11.31 -4.64 7.28
C ASP A 67 11.22 -5.13 5.83
N PRO A 68 11.31 -6.47 5.60
CA PRO A 68 11.31 -7.03 4.26
C PRO A 68 9.94 -6.82 3.60
N ARG A 69 9.96 -6.36 2.34
CA ARG A 69 8.77 -6.01 1.57
C ARG A 69 8.53 -7.02 0.45
N GLY A 70 8.47 -6.59 -0.79
CA GLY A 70 8.23 -7.43 -1.93
C GLY A 70 9.30 -8.52 -2.15
N LEU A 71 8.90 -9.60 -2.79
CA LEU A 71 9.76 -10.73 -3.11
C LEU A 71 9.38 -11.40 -4.43
N ALA A 72 10.39 -11.92 -5.14
CA ALA A 72 10.20 -12.59 -6.41
C ALA A 72 11.20 -13.74 -6.59
N PHE A 73 10.77 -14.81 -7.22
CA PHE A 73 11.68 -15.86 -7.67
C PHE A 73 12.41 -15.45 -8.94
N GLY A 74 13.72 -15.65 -8.94
CA GLY A 74 14.55 -15.43 -10.12
C GLY A 74 14.57 -16.65 -11.05
N PRO A 75 15.12 -16.50 -12.27
CA PRO A 75 15.27 -17.59 -13.23
C PRO A 75 16.24 -18.70 -12.74
N ASP A 76 17.05 -18.42 -11.74
CA ASP A 76 17.93 -19.35 -11.05
C ASP A 76 17.24 -20.14 -9.93
N GLY A 77 15.92 -19.96 -9.75
CA GLY A 77 15.11 -20.61 -8.71
C GLY A 77 15.34 -20.05 -7.29
N ALA A 78 16.17 -19.03 -7.11
CA ALA A 78 16.38 -18.38 -5.84
C ALA A 78 15.30 -17.31 -5.58
N LEU A 79 15.03 -17.02 -4.29
CA LEU A 79 14.11 -15.98 -3.86
C LEU A 79 14.89 -14.67 -3.64
N TYR A 80 14.49 -13.62 -4.35
CA TYR A 80 15.03 -12.27 -4.21
C TYR A 80 14.07 -11.45 -3.35
N ILE A 81 14.61 -10.64 -2.43
CA ILE A 81 13.86 -10.01 -1.36
C ILE A 81 14.25 -8.54 -1.28
N ALA A 82 13.24 -7.67 -1.27
CA ALA A 82 13.38 -6.25 -0.96
C ALA A 82 13.56 -6.08 0.56
N ASP A 83 14.68 -5.52 1.00
CA ASP A 83 14.98 -5.20 2.41
C ASP A 83 15.01 -3.68 2.54
N SER A 84 14.14 -3.13 3.39
CA SER A 84 13.95 -1.67 3.53
C SER A 84 15.16 -0.96 4.15
N GLY A 85 16.08 -1.69 4.75
CA GLY A 85 17.24 -1.12 5.42
C GLY A 85 16.93 -0.63 6.83
N THR A 86 17.61 0.43 7.26
CA THR A 86 17.52 0.97 8.62
C THR A 86 17.25 2.48 8.65
N GLY A 87 16.81 3.04 7.53
CA GLY A 87 16.70 4.49 7.36
C GLY A 87 18.09 5.14 7.34
N GLY A 88 18.17 6.33 7.90
CA GLY A 88 19.42 7.08 8.00
C GLY A 88 19.33 8.24 8.98
N THR A 89 20.26 9.18 8.86
CA THR A 89 20.33 10.38 9.73
C THR A 89 20.20 11.69 8.96
N ASN A 90 20.18 11.63 7.62
CA ASN A 90 20.10 12.81 6.79
C ASN A 90 18.68 13.40 6.84
N SER A 91 18.61 14.71 7.09
CA SER A 91 17.35 15.47 7.14
C SER A 91 17.38 16.57 6.10
N THR A 92 16.30 16.71 5.36
CA THR A 92 16.09 17.75 4.36
C THR A 92 15.04 18.78 4.77
N VAL A 93 14.73 18.82 6.09
CA VAL A 93 13.87 19.86 6.66
C VAL A 93 14.42 21.25 6.35
N GLY A 94 13.59 22.13 5.77
CA GLY A 94 13.98 23.46 5.32
C GLY A 94 14.63 23.49 3.93
N THR A 95 14.86 22.33 3.29
CA THR A 95 15.39 22.25 1.93
C THR A 95 14.28 21.92 0.92
N CYS A 96 13.42 20.98 1.25
CA CYS A 96 12.26 20.61 0.43
C CYS A 96 11.02 20.38 1.31
N THR A 97 9.87 20.30 0.66
CA THR A 97 8.59 19.96 1.32
C THR A 97 8.70 18.60 1.98
N GLN A 98 8.20 18.49 3.20
CA GLN A 98 8.24 17.28 4.01
C GLN A 98 6.83 16.69 4.13
N GLY A 99 6.74 15.38 4.38
CA GLY A 99 5.52 14.77 4.89
C GLY A 99 5.11 15.40 6.23
N LEU A 100 3.83 15.45 6.52
CA LEU A 100 3.28 16.09 7.72
C LEU A 100 3.36 15.16 8.96
N PRO A 101 3.46 15.74 10.18
CA PRO A 101 3.29 14.96 11.41
C PRO A 101 1.88 14.31 11.47
N PRO A 102 1.75 13.09 12.05
CA PRO A 102 2.75 12.37 12.86
C PRO A 102 3.76 11.56 12.05
N ILE A 103 3.62 11.44 10.74
CA ILE A 103 4.46 10.61 9.88
C ILE A 103 5.81 11.27 9.60
N GLY A 104 5.79 12.42 8.94
CA GLY A 104 7.01 13.21 8.67
C GLY A 104 7.43 14.09 9.86
N PRO A 105 8.63 14.70 9.81
CA PRO A 105 9.62 14.59 8.75
C PRO A 105 10.42 13.28 8.80
N TYR A 106 10.98 12.90 7.67
CA TYR A 106 11.77 11.69 7.50
C TYR A 106 13.27 11.92 7.70
N LYS A 107 14.01 10.81 7.97
CA LYS A 107 15.47 10.78 7.96
C LYS A 107 15.94 9.71 7.00
N GLY A 108 16.69 10.12 5.98
CA GLY A 108 17.16 9.26 4.90
C GLY A 108 18.60 8.79 5.03
N GLY A 109 18.95 7.77 4.25
CA GLY A 109 20.30 7.24 4.10
C GLY A 109 20.34 6.01 3.18
N PRO A 110 21.54 5.59 2.70
CA PRO A 110 21.70 4.52 1.74
C PRO A 110 21.80 3.12 2.40
N SER A 111 20.84 2.73 3.22
CA SER A 111 20.90 1.50 4.02
C SER A 111 20.08 0.34 3.46
N ALA A 112 19.20 0.57 2.48
CA ALA A 112 18.41 -0.49 1.87
C ALA A 112 19.24 -1.41 0.97
N LYS A 113 18.76 -2.63 0.77
CA LYS A 113 19.47 -3.67 0.02
C LYS A 113 18.50 -4.66 -0.62
N ILE A 114 19.03 -5.44 -1.55
CA ILE A 114 18.36 -6.59 -2.13
C ILE A 114 19.08 -7.84 -1.66
N LEU A 115 18.32 -8.77 -1.10
CA LEU A 115 18.82 -10.05 -0.60
C LEU A 115 18.43 -11.17 -1.57
N LYS A 116 19.21 -12.25 -1.55
CA LYS A 116 18.94 -13.50 -2.26
C LYS A 116 19.01 -14.65 -1.27
N LEU A 117 17.94 -15.42 -1.20
CA LEU A 117 17.87 -16.70 -0.53
C LEU A 117 17.99 -17.79 -1.58
N ASP A 118 19.10 -18.48 -1.64
CA ASP A 118 19.34 -19.54 -2.62
C ASP A 118 18.59 -20.83 -2.29
N THR A 119 18.59 -21.78 -3.21
CA THR A 119 17.93 -23.09 -3.06
C THR A 119 18.49 -23.96 -1.95
N ASN A 120 19.68 -23.63 -1.42
CA ASN A 120 20.31 -24.31 -0.28
C ASN A 120 19.99 -23.59 1.06
N GLY A 121 19.18 -22.54 1.04
CA GLY A 121 18.81 -21.76 2.22
C GLY A 121 19.86 -20.71 2.64
N LYS A 122 20.87 -20.43 1.81
CA LYS A 122 21.88 -19.39 2.09
C LYS A 122 21.35 -18.01 1.70
N LEU A 123 21.32 -17.10 2.68
CA LEU A 123 20.97 -15.69 2.48
C LEU A 123 22.24 -14.88 2.15
N THR A 124 22.20 -14.10 1.06
CA THR A 124 23.30 -13.23 0.59
C THR A 124 22.78 -11.88 0.15
N THR A 125 23.62 -10.83 0.20
CA THR A 125 23.30 -9.52 -0.36
C THR A 125 23.65 -9.48 -1.83
N VAL A 126 22.70 -9.09 -2.67
CA VAL A 126 22.86 -8.92 -4.13
C VAL A 126 23.25 -7.49 -4.47
N ALA A 127 22.57 -6.51 -3.88
CA ALA A 127 22.85 -5.09 -4.06
C ALA A 127 22.64 -4.36 -2.74
N SER A 128 23.36 -3.28 -2.53
CA SER A 128 23.31 -2.45 -1.32
C SER A 128 23.52 -0.98 -1.65
N GLY A 129 23.40 -0.12 -0.63
CA GLY A 129 23.57 1.32 -0.82
C GLY A 129 22.35 1.97 -1.49
N LEU A 130 21.21 1.29 -1.49
CA LEU A 130 19.95 1.82 -1.99
C LEU A 130 19.32 2.76 -0.95
N PRO A 131 18.55 3.78 -1.38
CA PRO A 131 17.96 4.73 -0.45
C PRO A 131 16.94 4.06 0.48
N SER A 132 16.91 4.55 1.70
CA SER A 132 15.99 4.14 2.76
C SER A 132 15.63 5.35 3.60
N PHE A 133 14.45 5.37 4.21
CA PHE A 133 14.11 6.35 5.23
C PHE A 133 13.55 5.69 6.49
N ILE A 134 13.57 6.45 7.58
CA ILE A 134 12.81 6.19 8.80
C ILE A 134 11.98 7.43 9.12
N ASN A 135 10.71 7.23 9.47
CA ASN A 135 9.82 8.32 9.87
C ASN A 135 9.78 8.51 11.40
N LEU A 136 8.95 9.45 11.88
CA LEU A 136 8.88 9.78 13.32
C LEU A 136 8.27 8.66 14.17
N ILE A 137 7.43 7.81 13.60
CA ILE A 137 6.79 6.69 14.33
C ILE A 137 7.57 5.38 14.21
N GLY A 138 8.66 5.39 13.43
CA GLY A 138 9.57 4.25 13.32
C GLY A 138 9.38 3.39 12.09
N ASP A 139 8.47 3.75 11.17
CA ASP A 139 8.29 3.01 9.92
C ASP A 139 9.49 3.21 9.00
N LEU A 140 9.84 2.15 8.30
CA LEU A 140 10.95 2.08 7.37
C LEU A 140 10.45 1.80 5.96
N MET A 141 11.01 2.51 5.01
CA MET A 141 10.87 2.18 3.60
C MET A 141 12.21 2.36 2.87
N GLY A 142 12.46 1.48 1.92
CA GLY A 142 13.68 1.49 1.15
C GLY A 142 13.43 0.88 -0.22
N VAL A 143 13.92 -0.35 -0.46
CA VAL A 143 13.47 -1.17 -1.59
C VAL A 143 12.08 -1.69 -1.25
N SER A 144 11.07 -1.28 -2.03
CA SER A 144 9.67 -1.66 -1.80
C SER A 144 9.32 -2.99 -2.46
N ASP A 145 9.84 -3.25 -3.65
CA ASP A 145 9.52 -4.48 -4.39
C ASP A 145 10.65 -4.86 -5.36
N VAL A 146 10.65 -6.12 -5.81
CA VAL A 146 11.57 -6.66 -6.80
C VAL A 146 10.82 -7.47 -7.83
N ALA A 147 11.27 -7.43 -9.08
CA ALA A 147 10.68 -8.20 -10.17
C ALA A 147 11.73 -8.60 -11.22
N PHE A 148 11.50 -9.72 -11.88
CA PHE A 148 12.29 -10.14 -13.04
C PHE A 148 11.54 -9.88 -14.33
N LEU A 149 12.19 -9.19 -15.26
CA LEU A 149 11.70 -8.98 -16.62
C LEU A 149 12.83 -9.31 -17.61
N HIS A 150 12.62 -10.27 -18.53
CA HIS A 150 13.63 -10.79 -19.46
C HIS A 150 14.94 -11.18 -18.73
N ASP A 151 14.83 -11.96 -17.67
CA ASP A 151 15.93 -12.44 -16.82
C ASP A 151 16.78 -11.34 -16.16
N LYS A 152 16.32 -10.10 -16.18
CA LYS A 152 16.95 -8.97 -15.50
C LYS A 152 16.18 -8.61 -14.23
N LEU A 153 16.94 -8.39 -13.16
CA LEU A 153 16.37 -7.95 -11.89
C LEU A 153 16.13 -6.44 -11.91
N TYR A 154 14.91 -6.06 -11.57
CA TYR A 154 14.50 -4.68 -11.31
C TYR A 154 14.05 -4.55 -9.86
N ALA A 155 14.33 -3.41 -9.26
CA ALA A 155 13.88 -3.08 -7.92
C ALA A 155 13.14 -1.74 -7.91
N LEU A 156 12.06 -1.69 -7.17
CA LEU A 156 11.29 -0.49 -6.91
C LEU A 156 11.83 0.19 -5.66
N ILE A 157 12.19 1.45 -5.78
CA ILE A 157 12.66 2.29 -4.68
C ILE A 157 11.49 3.14 -4.20
N GLY A 158 11.12 2.98 -2.94
CA GLY A 158 10.12 3.79 -2.25
C GLY A 158 10.70 4.66 -1.13
N GLY A 159 11.96 4.43 -0.76
CA GLY A 159 12.65 5.18 0.29
C GLY A 159 13.52 6.33 -0.20
N GLY A 160 13.40 6.71 -1.46
CA GLY A 160 14.13 7.81 -2.09
C GLY A 160 13.38 9.14 -2.05
N GLY A 161 14.03 10.18 -2.55
CA GLY A 161 13.45 11.51 -2.71
C GLY A 161 13.85 12.51 -1.64
N CYS A 162 13.70 13.78 -1.99
CA CYS A 162 14.08 14.87 -1.11
C CYS A 162 13.22 14.93 0.15
N SER A 163 11.92 14.71 0.04
CA SER A 163 11.00 14.65 1.20
C SER A 163 11.38 13.55 2.20
N HIS A 164 12.05 12.50 1.72
CA HIS A 164 12.47 11.34 2.51
C HIS A 164 13.92 11.42 3.02
N GLY A 165 14.58 12.59 2.88
CA GLY A 165 15.96 12.78 3.32
C GLY A 165 17.01 12.20 2.37
N ASN A 166 16.66 11.85 1.13
CA ASN A 166 17.54 11.29 0.10
C ASN A 166 17.52 12.16 -1.19
N PRO A 167 18.01 13.40 -1.15
CA PRO A 167 17.83 14.36 -2.26
C PRO A 167 18.51 13.94 -3.56
N ASP A 168 19.59 13.16 -3.48
CA ASP A 168 20.37 12.71 -4.64
C ASP A 168 19.94 11.31 -5.14
N LEU A 169 19.02 10.66 -4.45
CA LEU A 169 18.54 9.29 -4.72
C LEU A 169 17.01 9.27 -4.74
N PRO A 170 16.36 9.51 -5.89
CA PRO A 170 14.92 9.62 -5.98
C PRO A 170 14.20 8.29 -5.74
N ASN A 171 12.89 8.32 -5.54
CA ASN A 171 12.04 7.17 -5.79
C ASN A 171 12.10 6.80 -7.27
N GLY A 172 12.08 5.51 -7.58
CA GLY A 172 12.24 5.10 -8.98
C GLY A 172 12.35 3.59 -9.17
N ILE A 173 12.67 3.21 -10.38
CA ILE A 173 12.98 1.81 -10.70
C ILE A 173 14.46 1.74 -11.06
N VAL A 174 15.17 0.83 -10.42
CA VAL A 174 16.55 0.52 -10.74
C VAL A 174 16.67 -0.84 -11.40
N ARG A 175 17.61 -0.98 -12.32
CA ARG A 175 18.06 -2.26 -12.88
C ARG A 175 19.32 -2.70 -12.15
N VAL A 176 19.36 -3.95 -11.70
CA VAL A 176 20.46 -4.50 -10.91
C VAL A 176 21.29 -5.47 -11.74
N ASN A 177 22.61 -5.31 -11.72
CA ASN A 177 23.55 -6.24 -12.32
C ASN A 177 23.88 -7.36 -11.30
N LEU A 178 23.38 -8.55 -11.55
CA LEU A 178 23.54 -9.70 -10.65
C LEU A 178 25.00 -10.18 -10.49
N ASN A 179 25.89 -9.82 -11.41
CA ASN A 179 27.30 -10.27 -11.37
C ASN A 179 28.15 -9.45 -10.39
N ASN A 180 27.78 -8.18 -10.16
CA ASN A 180 28.63 -7.27 -9.37
C ASN A 180 27.85 -6.41 -8.36
N GLY A 181 26.51 -6.55 -8.29
CA GLY A 181 25.65 -5.83 -7.38
C GLY A 181 25.47 -4.32 -7.69
N LYS A 182 26.02 -3.83 -8.80
CA LYS A 182 25.79 -2.45 -9.23
C LYS A 182 24.37 -2.28 -9.73
N TRP A 183 23.84 -1.10 -9.55
CA TRP A 183 22.48 -0.76 -9.98
C TRP A 183 22.46 0.65 -10.60
N ASP A 184 21.55 0.84 -11.55
CA ASP A 184 21.34 2.10 -12.25
C ASP A 184 19.84 2.37 -12.34
N TYR A 185 19.44 3.64 -12.15
CA TYR A 185 18.05 4.06 -12.40
C TYR A 185 17.70 3.88 -13.88
N ILE A 186 16.52 3.29 -14.13
CA ILE A 186 15.91 3.33 -15.45
C ILE A 186 14.86 4.45 -15.55
N THR A 187 14.27 4.83 -14.41
CA THR A 187 13.33 5.95 -14.33
C THR A 187 13.36 6.60 -12.95
N ASP A 188 13.22 7.92 -12.90
CA ASP A 188 12.98 8.73 -11.72
C ASP A 188 11.47 8.92 -11.56
N LEU A 189 10.88 8.26 -10.57
CA LEU A 189 9.45 8.37 -10.30
C LEU A 189 9.13 9.58 -9.44
N SER A 190 10.05 10.08 -8.58
CA SER A 190 9.86 11.35 -7.86
C SER A 190 9.60 12.49 -8.82
N LEU A 191 10.48 12.66 -9.81
CA LEU A 191 10.30 13.67 -10.85
C LEU A 191 9.02 13.44 -11.65
N PHE A 192 8.74 12.18 -12.02
CA PHE A 192 7.52 11.83 -12.77
C PHE A 192 6.26 12.23 -12.02
N TYR A 193 6.15 11.97 -10.71
CA TYR A 193 4.97 12.34 -9.93
C TYR A 193 4.82 13.85 -9.76
N MET A 194 5.92 14.58 -9.61
CA MET A 194 5.90 16.05 -9.56
C MET A 194 5.44 16.67 -10.91
N GLU A 195 5.84 16.09 -12.03
CA GLU A 195 5.43 16.56 -13.37
C GLU A 195 4.01 16.11 -13.76
N HIS A 196 3.52 15.03 -13.13
CA HIS A 196 2.21 14.43 -13.41
C HIS A 196 1.41 14.26 -12.11
N PRO A 197 1.08 15.33 -11.40
CA PRO A 197 0.44 15.26 -10.10
C PRO A 197 -0.90 14.51 -10.15
N ALA A 198 -1.32 13.98 -9.01
CA ALA A 198 -2.65 13.44 -8.83
C ALA A 198 -3.70 14.56 -8.96
N ALA A 199 -4.87 14.21 -9.49
CA ALA A 199 -5.93 15.19 -9.70
C ALA A 199 -6.55 15.68 -8.39
N TYR A 200 -6.64 14.79 -7.39
CA TYR A 200 -7.17 15.09 -6.05
C TYR A 200 -6.23 14.50 -4.99
N PRO A 201 -5.08 15.16 -4.72
CA PRO A 201 -4.21 14.76 -3.62
C PRO A 201 -4.93 14.98 -2.28
N ASP A 202 -4.55 14.21 -1.26
CA ASP A 202 -4.97 14.49 0.11
C ASP A 202 -3.95 15.43 0.75
N ASP A 203 -4.34 16.68 1.00
CA ASP A 203 -3.43 17.70 1.55
C ASP A 203 -2.94 17.35 2.97
N ALA A 204 -3.64 16.46 3.69
CA ALA A 204 -3.26 16.03 5.04
C ALA A 204 -2.21 14.90 5.05
N ASP A 205 -2.03 14.21 3.93
CA ASP A 205 -1.13 13.05 3.78
C ASP A 205 -0.28 13.16 2.50
N PHE A 206 -0.01 14.36 2.00
CA PHE A 206 0.67 14.53 0.73
C PHE A 206 2.20 14.43 0.86
N GLU A 207 2.79 13.56 0.05
CA GLU A 207 4.24 13.37 -0.09
C GLU A 207 4.69 13.73 -1.52
N PRO A 208 5.46 14.82 -1.71
CA PRO A 208 5.83 15.28 -3.06
C PRO A 208 6.56 14.25 -3.92
N ASP A 209 7.44 13.45 -3.29
CA ASP A 209 8.19 12.38 -3.96
C ASP A 209 7.35 11.12 -4.20
N GLY A 210 6.11 11.07 -3.66
CA GLY A 210 5.24 9.90 -3.67
C GLY A 210 5.77 8.74 -2.84
N ALA A 211 4.96 7.67 -2.73
CA ALA A 211 5.30 6.44 -2.00
C ALA A 211 5.10 5.20 -2.89
N PRO A 212 6.01 4.90 -3.85
CA PRO A 212 5.93 3.70 -4.68
C PRO A 212 5.97 2.44 -3.81
N TYR A 213 4.90 1.63 -3.85
CA TYR A 213 4.70 0.57 -2.88
C TYR A 213 4.95 -0.83 -3.43
N SER A 214 4.38 -1.17 -4.58
CA SER A 214 4.60 -2.49 -5.20
C SER A 214 4.71 -2.42 -6.72
N MET A 215 5.30 -3.47 -7.31
CA MET A 215 5.58 -3.54 -8.73
C MET A 215 5.29 -4.94 -9.27
N ILE A 216 4.70 -5.02 -10.46
CA ILE A 216 4.56 -6.28 -11.20
C ILE A 216 5.07 -6.14 -12.63
N VAL A 217 5.42 -7.28 -13.21
CA VAL A 217 5.63 -7.40 -14.66
C VAL A 217 4.32 -7.77 -15.33
N HIS A 218 3.91 -6.99 -16.30
CA HIS A 218 2.76 -7.28 -17.14
C HIS A 218 2.95 -6.70 -18.54
N ASN A 219 2.73 -7.50 -19.60
CA ASN A 219 2.86 -7.08 -20.99
C ASN A 219 4.21 -6.36 -21.27
N ASP A 220 5.33 -7.01 -20.90
CA ASP A 220 6.70 -6.51 -21.08
C ASP A 220 6.98 -5.12 -20.49
N ARG A 221 6.23 -4.75 -19.42
CA ARG A 221 6.40 -3.49 -18.67
C ARG A 221 6.36 -3.75 -17.18
N LEU A 222 6.92 -2.81 -16.45
CA LEU A 222 6.90 -2.74 -15.00
C LEU A 222 5.75 -1.82 -14.57
N PHE A 223 4.69 -2.39 -14.01
CA PHE A 223 3.55 -1.65 -13.47
C PHE A 223 3.80 -1.37 -12.00
N VAL A 224 3.74 -0.11 -11.61
CA VAL A 224 3.96 0.36 -10.24
C VAL A 224 2.68 0.94 -9.71
N VAL A 225 2.30 0.51 -8.50
CA VAL A 225 1.28 1.19 -7.70
C VAL A 225 1.97 2.12 -6.71
N GLU A 226 1.49 3.34 -6.67
CA GLU A 226 1.97 4.41 -5.81
C GLU A 226 0.86 4.77 -4.83
N SER A 227 1.17 4.73 -3.54
CA SER A 227 0.16 4.71 -2.49
C SER A 227 -0.29 6.10 -2.06
N ASN A 228 0.56 7.10 -2.10
CA ASN A 228 0.24 8.44 -1.61
C ASN A 228 -0.63 9.24 -2.59
N HIS A 229 -0.20 9.35 -3.85
CA HIS A 229 -0.98 10.03 -4.89
C HIS A 229 -2.12 9.18 -5.46
N GLY A 230 -2.12 7.87 -5.19
CA GLY A 230 -3.15 6.96 -5.67
C GLY A 230 -3.06 6.69 -7.17
N THR A 231 -1.86 6.56 -7.72
CA THR A 231 -1.64 6.38 -9.16
C THR A 231 -1.08 5.01 -9.51
N ILE A 232 -1.34 4.57 -10.74
CA ILE A 232 -0.65 3.42 -11.33
C ILE A 232 0.10 3.91 -12.57
N THR A 233 1.37 3.52 -12.65
CA THR A 233 2.23 3.80 -13.80
C THR A 233 2.71 2.52 -14.45
N ALA A 234 3.11 2.59 -15.72
CA ALA A 234 3.80 1.51 -16.43
C ALA A 234 5.08 2.04 -17.06
N THR A 235 6.19 1.38 -16.76
CA THR A 235 7.51 1.74 -17.23
C THR A 235 8.06 0.65 -18.13
N SER A 236 8.58 1.01 -19.31
CA SER A 236 9.30 0.10 -20.20
C SER A 236 10.75 -0.09 -19.77
N THR A 237 11.43 -1.08 -20.32
CA THR A 237 12.83 -1.40 -19.94
C THR A 237 13.86 -0.33 -20.33
N ASP A 238 13.49 0.60 -21.22
CA ASP A 238 14.25 1.80 -21.58
C ASP A 238 13.91 3.03 -20.72
N GLY A 239 13.01 2.88 -19.73
CA GLY A 239 12.66 3.90 -18.75
C GLY A 239 11.48 4.80 -19.11
N ALA A 240 10.86 4.62 -20.29
CA ALA A 240 9.68 5.41 -20.64
C ALA A 240 8.50 5.06 -19.73
N THR A 241 8.05 6.04 -18.93
CA THR A 241 6.99 5.90 -17.94
C THR A 241 5.71 6.58 -18.41
N THR A 242 4.58 5.94 -18.17
CA THR A 242 3.24 6.43 -18.53
C THR A 242 2.29 6.24 -17.34
N LYS A 243 1.49 7.26 -16.99
CA LYS A 243 0.41 7.14 -16.02
C LYS A 243 -0.72 6.32 -16.65
N ILE A 244 -1.06 5.20 -16.02
CA ILE A 244 -2.10 4.27 -16.50
C ILE A 244 -3.48 4.70 -15.99
N ILE A 245 -3.55 5.07 -14.72
CA ILE A 245 -4.76 5.56 -14.08
C ILE A 245 -4.39 6.43 -12.88
N ASP A 246 -5.21 7.43 -12.64
CA ASP A 246 -5.26 8.24 -11.44
C ASP A 246 -6.51 7.82 -10.66
N MET A 247 -6.31 7.06 -9.59
CA MET A 247 -7.42 6.52 -8.78
C MET A 247 -8.03 7.60 -7.88
N SER A 248 -7.29 8.68 -7.58
CA SER A 248 -7.81 9.81 -6.81
C SER A 248 -9.06 10.44 -7.45
N LEU A 249 -9.15 10.41 -8.79
CA LEU A 249 -10.29 10.91 -9.56
C LEU A 249 -11.62 10.21 -9.25
N SER A 250 -11.57 8.92 -8.90
CA SER A 250 -12.79 8.11 -8.77
C SER A 250 -12.95 7.43 -7.43
N GLN A 251 -11.87 7.26 -6.68
CA GLN A 251 -11.84 6.53 -5.42
C GLN A 251 -11.48 7.43 -4.22
N GLY A 252 -10.97 8.65 -4.46
CA GLY A 252 -10.39 9.51 -3.44
C GLY A 252 -9.06 8.94 -2.92
N HIS A 253 -8.66 9.36 -1.72
CA HIS A 253 -7.44 8.88 -1.06
C HIS A 253 -7.69 7.53 -0.40
N ILE A 254 -7.29 6.44 -1.08
CA ILE A 254 -7.53 5.05 -0.64
C ILE A 254 -6.27 4.30 -0.26
N ILE A 255 -5.09 4.88 -0.48
CA ILE A 255 -3.77 4.27 -0.24
C ILE A 255 -3.66 2.92 -0.96
N PRO A 256 -3.65 2.89 -2.32
CA PRO A 256 -3.45 1.65 -3.05
C PRO A 256 -2.03 1.12 -2.81
N THR A 257 -1.91 -0.16 -2.48
CA THR A 257 -0.65 -0.77 -2.03
C THR A 257 -0.21 -1.95 -2.87
N SER A 258 -1.10 -2.52 -3.63
CA SER A 258 -0.77 -3.72 -4.39
C SER A 258 -1.47 -3.75 -5.74
N VAL A 259 -0.80 -4.36 -6.71
CA VAL A 259 -1.34 -4.64 -8.02
C VAL A 259 -1.05 -6.09 -8.42
N ALA A 260 -2.04 -6.76 -9.00
CA ALA A 260 -1.90 -8.05 -9.66
C ALA A 260 -2.54 -7.96 -11.04
N ALA A 261 -2.14 -8.82 -11.97
CA ALA A 261 -2.69 -8.84 -13.31
C ALA A 261 -3.14 -10.25 -13.69
N ASN A 262 -4.26 -10.33 -14.40
CA ASN A 262 -4.73 -11.55 -15.03
C ASN A 262 -5.43 -11.20 -16.34
N ASN A 263 -4.93 -11.76 -17.45
CA ASN A 263 -5.34 -11.38 -18.80
C ASN A 263 -5.23 -9.84 -19.00
N ASP A 264 -6.32 -9.19 -19.43
CA ASP A 264 -6.38 -7.74 -19.69
C ASP A 264 -6.79 -6.90 -18.47
N ASN A 265 -6.95 -7.52 -17.30
CA ASN A 265 -7.38 -6.82 -16.09
C ASN A 265 -6.21 -6.64 -15.11
N LEU A 266 -6.23 -5.48 -14.43
CA LEU A 266 -5.44 -5.24 -13.24
C LEU A 266 -6.35 -5.29 -12.00
N TYR A 267 -5.82 -5.81 -10.92
CA TYR A 267 -6.49 -5.91 -9.62
C TYR A 267 -5.67 -5.12 -8.62
N VAL A 268 -6.28 -4.12 -8.02
CA VAL A 268 -5.62 -3.19 -7.10
C VAL A 268 -6.18 -3.39 -5.71
N GLY A 269 -5.31 -3.67 -4.76
CA GLY A 269 -5.64 -3.70 -3.34
C GLY A 269 -5.20 -2.40 -2.65
N ASN A 270 -5.88 -2.03 -1.58
CA ASN A 270 -5.58 -0.82 -0.84
C ASN A 270 -5.48 -1.05 0.67
N LEU A 271 -4.69 -0.21 1.34
CA LEU A 271 -4.49 -0.23 2.78
C LEU A 271 -5.64 0.47 3.52
N THR A 272 -6.12 1.58 3.01
CA THR A 272 -6.98 2.61 3.60
C THR A 272 -6.25 3.56 4.56
N PRO A 273 -6.69 4.82 4.67
CA PRO A 273 -6.16 5.75 5.67
C PRO A 273 -6.37 5.27 7.11
N PHE A 274 -5.44 5.63 7.99
CA PHE A 274 -5.60 5.41 9.42
C PHE A 274 -6.58 6.43 10.04
N PRO A 275 -7.33 6.05 11.09
CA PRO A 275 -7.33 4.77 11.79
C PRO A 275 -7.98 3.65 10.97
N ILE A 276 -7.54 2.41 11.21
CA ILE A 276 -8.06 1.23 10.52
C ILE A 276 -9.55 1.02 10.85
N PHE A 277 -10.35 0.83 9.81
CA PHE A 277 -11.74 0.41 9.92
C PHE A 277 -11.92 -0.93 9.22
N SER A 278 -12.51 -1.88 9.93
CA SER A 278 -12.77 -3.22 9.40
C SER A 278 -13.52 -3.17 8.07
N GLN A 279 -13.12 -3.99 7.12
CA GLN A 279 -13.74 -4.18 5.80
C GLN A 279 -13.84 -2.93 4.91
N ARG A 280 -12.98 -1.93 5.12
CA ARG A 280 -12.91 -0.75 4.25
C ARG A 280 -12.01 -0.91 3.04
N ALA A 281 -11.01 -1.79 3.13
CA ALA A 281 -10.18 -2.09 1.98
C ALA A 281 -10.93 -2.91 0.93
N ARG A 282 -10.47 -2.82 -0.30
CA ARG A 282 -11.13 -3.40 -1.46
C ARG A 282 -10.13 -3.97 -2.44
N VAL A 283 -10.55 -4.96 -3.19
CA VAL A 283 -9.93 -5.33 -4.45
C VAL A 283 -10.69 -4.63 -5.57
N ILE A 284 -10.03 -3.69 -6.24
CA ILE A 284 -10.58 -2.89 -7.33
C ILE A 284 -10.10 -3.48 -8.65
N THR A 285 -11.02 -3.91 -9.49
CA THR A 285 -10.71 -4.42 -10.83
C THR A 285 -10.69 -3.28 -11.82
N LEU A 286 -9.57 -3.13 -12.51
CA LEU A 286 -9.40 -2.21 -13.62
C LEU A 286 -9.40 -3.01 -14.91
N SER A 287 -10.29 -2.67 -15.83
CA SER A 287 -10.36 -3.30 -17.16
C SER A 287 -9.98 -2.31 -18.24
N ARG A 288 -9.34 -2.79 -19.29
CA ARG A 288 -9.19 -2.02 -20.53
C ARG A 288 -10.56 -1.79 -21.13
N ASN A 289 -10.84 -0.55 -21.49
CA ASN A 289 -12.05 -0.24 -22.22
C ASN A 289 -11.88 -0.65 -23.69
N LEU A 290 -12.30 -1.86 -24.03
CA LEU A 290 -12.27 -2.38 -25.40
C LEU A 290 -13.31 -1.73 -26.33
N SER A 291 -14.19 -0.83 -25.83
CA SER A 291 -15.30 -0.25 -26.57
C SER A 291 -14.93 0.99 -27.41
N PHE A 292 -13.68 1.43 -27.41
CA PHE A 292 -13.16 2.41 -28.35
C PHE A 292 -12.16 1.76 -29.30
N VAL A 293 -12.65 0.94 -30.21
CA VAL A 293 -11.93 0.68 -31.45
C VAL A 293 -12.05 1.96 -32.28
N ASP A 294 -11.00 2.76 -32.31
CA ASP A 294 -10.88 3.83 -33.28
C ASP A 294 -10.78 3.19 -34.66
N THR A 295 -11.89 3.18 -35.36
CA THR A 295 -12.00 2.62 -36.73
C THR A 295 -11.43 3.55 -37.79
N THR A 296 -10.65 4.57 -37.43
CA THR A 296 -10.02 5.49 -38.37
C THR A 296 -8.99 4.70 -39.19
N PRO A 297 -9.17 4.53 -40.50
CA PRO A 297 -8.23 3.82 -41.36
C PRO A 297 -6.88 4.55 -41.36
N GLY A 298 -5.80 3.84 -40.99
CA GLY A 298 -4.44 4.36 -41.02
C GLY A 298 -3.76 4.52 -39.65
N LEU A 299 -4.47 4.32 -38.51
CA LEU A 299 -3.88 4.34 -37.16
C LEU A 299 -3.68 2.95 -36.57
N ALA A 300 -3.52 1.95 -37.42
CA ALA A 300 -3.17 0.60 -37.01
C ALA A 300 -1.78 0.61 -36.33
N THR A 301 -1.75 0.11 -35.08
CA THR A 301 -0.53 -0.28 -34.36
C THR A 301 0.40 0.84 -33.86
N LYS A 302 -0.09 1.89 -33.24
CA LYS A 302 0.67 2.56 -32.18
C LYS A 302 0.37 1.83 -30.89
N ALA A 303 1.43 1.54 -30.12
CA ALA A 303 1.42 0.83 -28.85
C ALA A 303 0.12 0.99 -28.11
N ALA A 304 -0.53 -0.13 -27.76
CA ALA A 304 -1.84 -0.14 -27.11
C ALA A 304 -1.90 0.99 -26.07
N ASP A 305 -2.83 1.92 -26.27
CA ASP A 305 -2.98 3.09 -25.42
C ASP A 305 -3.26 2.63 -23.99
N LEU A 306 -2.21 2.63 -23.17
CA LEU A 306 -2.25 2.17 -21.79
C LEU A 306 -3.07 3.10 -20.88
N SER A 307 -3.43 4.30 -21.36
CA SER A 307 -4.21 5.29 -20.61
C SER A 307 -5.71 4.97 -20.49
N LYS A 308 -6.17 3.80 -20.96
CA LYS A 308 -7.60 3.46 -21.07
C LYS A 308 -8.09 2.43 -20.03
N PHE A 309 -7.39 2.27 -18.91
CA PHE A 309 -7.93 1.49 -17.80
C PHE A 309 -9.04 2.28 -17.09
N ARG A 310 -10.11 1.59 -16.70
CA ARG A 310 -11.21 2.12 -15.91
C ARG A 310 -11.59 1.15 -14.81
N VAL A 311 -12.10 1.68 -13.71
CA VAL A 311 -12.69 0.86 -12.65
C VAL A 311 -13.89 0.12 -13.21
N ALA A 312 -13.79 -1.21 -13.29
CA ALA A 312 -14.84 -2.10 -13.75
C ALA A 312 -15.66 -2.66 -12.61
N ASN A 313 -15.00 -2.97 -11.48
CA ASN A 313 -15.63 -3.57 -10.29
C ASN A 313 -14.84 -3.21 -9.04
N SER A 314 -15.48 -3.34 -7.87
CA SER A 314 -14.86 -3.16 -6.57
C SER A 314 -15.42 -4.18 -5.59
N ARG A 315 -14.55 -5.02 -5.03
CA ARG A 315 -14.90 -6.07 -4.07
C ARG A 315 -14.50 -5.67 -2.67
N ALA A 316 -15.47 -5.54 -1.77
CA ALA A 316 -15.27 -5.32 -0.34
C ALA A 316 -15.02 -6.64 0.42
N GLY A 317 -14.75 -6.54 1.71
CA GLY A 317 -14.50 -7.68 2.62
C GLY A 317 -13.06 -7.79 3.06
N PHE A 318 -12.27 -6.73 2.88
CA PHE A 318 -10.86 -6.63 3.26
C PHE A 318 -10.66 -5.46 4.22
N THR A 319 -9.59 -5.51 5.01
CA THR A 319 -9.27 -4.46 6.00
C THR A 319 -8.03 -3.66 5.63
N THR A 320 -6.89 -4.31 5.35
CA THR A 320 -5.60 -3.66 5.08
C THR A 320 -4.79 -4.47 4.08
N ILE A 321 -5.14 -4.40 2.80
CA ILE A 321 -4.41 -5.17 1.79
C ILE A 321 -3.03 -4.55 1.56
N VAL A 322 -1.96 -5.35 1.63
CA VAL A 322 -0.58 -4.95 1.32
C VAL A 322 0.04 -5.73 0.17
N SER A 323 -0.54 -6.88 -0.21
CA SER A 323 -0.10 -7.63 -1.39
C SER A 323 -1.25 -8.41 -2.02
N LEU A 324 -1.24 -8.50 -3.35
CA LEU A 324 -2.15 -9.34 -4.15
C LEU A 324 -1.33 -10.24 -5.07
N LYS A 325 -1.66 -11.52 -5.12
CA LYS A 325 -1.05 -12.48 -6.07
C LYS A 325 -2.08 -13.49 -6.54
N PHE A 326 -1.99 -13.89 -7.79
CA PHE A 326 -2.70 -15.06 -8.29
C PHE A 326 -1.96 -16.33 -7.91
N GLY A 327 -2.68 -17.30 -7.36
CA GLY A 327 -2.16 -18.64 -7.14
C GLY A 327 -2.09 -19.45 -8.45
N THR A 328 -1.47 -20.63 -8.41
CA THR A 328 -1.44 -21.56 -9.55
C THR A 328 -2.81 -22.17 -9.85
N ASP A 329 -3.73 -22.10 -8.88
CA ASP A 329 -5.17 -22.42 -9.03
C ASP A 329 -5.94 -21.34 -9.79
N GLY A 330 -5.30 -20.22 -10.15
CA GLY A 330 -5.92 -19.08 -10.82
C GLY A 330 -6.77 -18.19 -9.92
N LEU A 331 -6.84 -18.48 -8.61
CA LEU A 331 -7.55 -17.64 -7.64
C LEU A 331 -6.69 -16.50 -7.14
N LEU A 332 -7.35 -15.42 -6.72
CA LEU A 332 -6.66 -14.24 -6.18
C LEU A 332 -6.49 -14.36 -4.67
N TYR A 333 -5.27 -14.15 -4.21
CA TYR A 333 -4.90 -14.12 -2.80
C TYR A 333 -4.56 -12.69 -2.40
N ALA A 334 -5.03 -12.28 -1.21
CA ALA A 334 -4.78 -10.98 -0.62
C ALA A 334 -4.07 -11.15 0.73
N LEU A 335 -2.94 -10.49 0.92
CA LEU A 335 -2.23 -10.39 2.19
C LEU A 335 -2.73 -9.14 2.91
N GLU A 336 -3.22 -9.30 4.12
CA GLU A 336 -3.59 -8.20 5.02
C GLU A 336 -2.54 -7.98 6.09
N LEU A 337 -2.20 -6.70 6.32
CA LEU A 337 -1.23 -6.26 7.32
C LEU A 337 -1.76 -6.51 8.75
N SER A 338 -3.03 -6.17 8.97
CA SER A 338 -3.73 -6.29 10.25
C SER A 338 -5.24 -6.28 10.01
N ASP A 339 -6.02 -6.87 10.90
CA ASP A 339 -7.50 -6.89 10.86
C ASP A 339 -8.15 -6.14 12.03
N THR A 340 -7.37 -5.61 12.96
CA THR A 340 -7.89 -4.92 14.15
C THR A 340 -8.38 -3.52 13.80
N PRO A 341 -9.68 -3.22 13.97
CA PRO A 341 -10.22 -1.89 13.70
C PRO A 341 -9.90 -0.90 14.81
N GLY A 342 -9.94 0.40 14.46
CA GLY A 342 -9.92 1.51 15.41
C GLY A 342 -8.54 1.98 15.86
N GLY A 343 -7.45 1.55 15.19
CA GLY A 343 -6.10 1.94 15.55
C GLY A 343 -5.09 1.79 14.42
N TYR A 344 -3.86 1.68 14.82
CA TYR A 344 -2.73 1.29 13.97
C TYR A 344 -2.67 -0.24 13.84
N PRO A 345 -1.91 -0.77 12.85
CA PRO A 345 -1.76 -2.21 12.69
C PRO A 345 -1.23 -2.90 13.96
N ASN A 346 -1.84 -4.04 14.32
CA ASN A 346 -1.42 -4.84 15.47
C ASN A 346 -0.62 -6.07 15.05
N PRO A 347 0.46 -6.39 15.79
CA PRO A 347 1.21 -7.63 15.59
C PRO A 347 0.33 -8.87 15.82
N GLY A 348 0.44 -9.88 14.95
CA GLY A 348 -0.28 -11.14 15.05
C GLY A 348 -1.64 -11.19 14.37
N ASP A 349 -2.12 -10.07 13.83
CA ASP A 349 -3.43 -9.97 13.15
C ASP A 349 -3.32 -10.13 11.63
N GLY A 350 -2.13 -10.19 11.08
CA GLY A 350 -1.92 -10.35 9.64
C GLY A 350 -2.42 -11.72 9.16
N LYS A 351 -2.96 -11.75 7.95
CA LYS A 351 -3.55 -12.96 7.37
C LYS A 351 -3.47 -12.96 5.84
N VAL A 352 -3.61 -14.14 5.24
CA VAL A 352 -3.83 -14.30 3.80
C VAL A 352 -5.25 -14.75 3.57
N LEU A 353 -5.95 -14.04 2.71
CA LEU A 353 -7.30 -14.32 2.26
C LEU A 353 -7.28 -14.81 0.81
N ARG A 354 -8.07 -15.84 0.48
CA ARG A 354 -8.31 -16.32 -0.87
C ARG A 354 -9.70 -15.93 -1.33
N LEU A 355 -9.81 -15.37 -2.54
CA LEU A 355 -11.08 -15.15 -3.22
C LEU A 355 -11.44 -16.40 -4.01
N ASN A 356 -12.43 -17.15 -3.54
CA ASN A 356 -12.91 -18.35 -4.20
C ASN A 356 -13.75 -18.01 -5.45
N ALA A 357 -13.86 -18.97 -6.37
CA ALA A 357 -14.60 -18.80 -7.62
C ALA A 357 -16.10 -18.54 -7.41
N ASP A 358 -16.69 -19.03 -6.30
CA ASP A 358 -18.07 -18.78 -5.90
C ASP A 358 -18.28 -17.37 -5.29
N GLY A 359 -17.20 -16.61 -5.18
CA GLY A 359 -17.20 -15.27 -4.62
C GLY A 359 -17.08 -15.24 -3.09
N THR A 360 -16.89 -16.34 -2.38
CA THR A 360 -16.57 -16.31 -0.94
C THR A 360 -15.12 -15.91 -0.69
N ILE A 361 -14.84 -15.38 0.50
CA ILE A 361 -13.49 -15.05 0.97
C ILE A 361 -13.13 -16.02 2.09
N GLN A 362 -12.00 -16.68 1.95
CA GLN A 362 -11.53 -17.69 2.90
C GLN A 362 -10.17 -17.28 3.48
N THR A 363 -10.01 -17.34 4.79
CA THR A 363 -8.70 -17.21 5.43
C THR A 363 -7.92 -18.52 5.24
N VAL A 364 -6.74 -18.42 4.60
CA VAL A 364 -5.86 -19.57 4.34
C VAL A 364 -4.58 -19.55 5.19
N VAL A 365 -4.17 -18.37 5.66
CA VAL A 365 -3.07 -18.17 6.62
C VAL A 365 -3.52 -17.14 7.64
N SER A 366 -3.15 -17.32 8.91
CA SER A 366 -3.43 -16.36 9.99
C SER A 366 -2.25 -16.27 10.96
N GLY A 367 -2.28 -15.29 11.86
CA GLY A 367 -1.26 -15.11 12.90
C GLY A 367 0.05 -14.51 12.39
N LEU A 368 0.03 -13.83 11.24
CA LEU A 368 1.19 -13.10 10.73
C LEU A 368 1.39 -11.80 11.52
N THR A 369 2.63 -11.41 11.67
CA THR A 369 2.98 -10.16 12.34
C THR A 369 3.42 -9.13 11.31
N LEU A 370 2.54 -8.15 11.06
CA LEU A 370 2.81 -7.01 10.17
C LEU A 370 3.53 -7.44 8.87
N PRO A 371 2.93 -8.33 8.06
CA PRO A 371 3.57 -8.86 6.86
C PRO A 371 3.73 -7.78 5.79
N GLY A 372 4.84 -7.80 5.01
CA GLY A 372 5.17 -6.80 4.01
C GLY A 372 4.84 -7.19 2.58
N GLY A 373 4.87 -8.47 2.23
CA GLY A 373 4.63 -8.97 0.88
C GLY A 373 4.51 -10.49 0.79
N MET A 374 4.06 -10.99 -0.35
CA MET A 374 3.95 -12.43 -0.61
C MET A 374 4.18 -12.76 -2.08
N THR A 375 4.59 -14.00 -2.36
CA THR A 375 4.64 -14.59 -3.70
C THR A 375 4.43 -16.10 -3.62
N PHE A 376 3.99 -16.70 -4.73
CA PHE A 376 3.99 -18.17 -4.86
C PHE A 376 5.32 -18.65 -5.41
N GLY A 377 5.83 -19.73 -4.84
CA GLY A 377 7.03 -20.39 -5.32
C GLY A 377 6.75 -21.41 -6.43
N PRO A 378 7.82 -21.90 -7.08
CA PRO A 378 7.72 -22.97 -8.09
C PRO A 378 7.20 -24.30 -7.53
N ASP A 379 7.21 -24.43 -6.19
CA ASP A 379 6.69 -25.57 -5.43
C ASP A 379 5.22 -25.37 -4.99
N ASN A 380 4.54 -24.35 -5.52
CA ASN A 380 3.18 -23.93 -5.19
C ASN A 380 2.99 -23.51 -3.72
N ALA A 381 4.06 -23.42 -2.93
CA ALA A 381 3.96 -22.87 -1.59
C ALA A 381 3.91 -21.33 -1.64
N LEU A 382 3.31 -20.74 -0.62
CA LEU A 382 3.27 -19.30 -0.44
C LEU A 382 4.48 -18.85 0.39
N TYR A 383 5.22 -17.86 -0.11
CA TYR A 383 6.35 -17.25 0.56
C TYR A 383 5.94 -15.84 1.01
N ILE A 384 6.15 -15.54 2.29
CA ILE A 384 5.67 -14.30 2.93
C ILE A 384 6.83 -13.63 3.65
N THR A 385 6.97 -12.32 3.46
CA THR A 385 7.79 -11.46 4.31
C THR A 385 7.00 -11.12 5.56
N ASN A 386 7.39 -11.68 6.69
CA ASN A 386 6.77 -11.42 8.00
C ASN A 386 7.63 -10.43 8.78
N PHE A 387 7.04 -9.64 9.69
CA PHE A 387 7.68 -8.50 10.33
C PHE A 387 8.20 -7.47 9.32
N GLY A 388 7.39 -7.17 8.31
CA GLY A 388 7.69 -6.22 7.25
C GLY A 388 7.47 -4.76 7.64
N ASP A 389 7.00 -4.52 8.86
CA ASP A 389 6.79 -3.21 9.48
C ASP A 389 6.95 -3.33 10.99
N SER A 390 8.12 -3.77 11.43
CA SER A 390 8.38 -4.10 12.84
C SER A 390 9.74 -3.58 13.33
N GLY A 391 10.46 -2.91 12.46
CA GLY A 391 11.79 -2.35 12.70
C GLY A 391 12.93 -3.32 12.38
N PRO A 392 14.16 -2.80 12.33
CA PRO A 392 15.31 -3.50 11.83
C PRO A 392 15.62 -4.82 12.56
N GLY A 393 16.05 -5.82 11.80
CA GLY A 393 16.54 -7.09 12.33
C GLY A 393 15.47 -8.07 12.79
N LYS A 394 14.19 -7.74 12.71
CA LYS A 394 13.08 -8.63 13.10
C LYS A 394 12.49 -9.41 11.94
N GLY A 395 12.67 -8.94 10.72
CA GLY A 395 12.09 -9.51 9.51
C GLY A 395 12.41 -10.99 9.29
N GLN A 396 11.44 -11.70 8.73
CA GLN A 396 11.52 -13.14 8.44
C GLN A 396 10.98 -13.43 7.04
N ILE A 397 11.44 -14.53 6.46
CA ILE A 397 10.84 -15.18 5.31
C ILE A 397 10.17 -16.47 5.77
N LEU A 398 8.86 -16.54 5.58
CA LEU A 398 8.06 -17.73 5.85
C LEU A 398 7.74 -18.48 4.56
N ARG A 399 7.77 -19.81 4.61
CA ARG A 399 7.21 -20.69 3.58
C ARG A 399 5.99 -21.38 4.17
N MET A 400 4.83 -21.22 3.52
CA MET A 400 3.55 -21.76 3.95
C MET A 400 3.01 -22.69 2.87
N VAL A 401 2.61 -23.90 3.26
CA VAL A 401 1.82 -24.77 2.38
C VAL A 401 0.36 -24.42 2.57
N VAL A 402 -0.29 -24.00 1.50
CA VAL A 402 -1.72 -23.69 1.48
C VAL A 402 -2.43 -24.67 0.57
N GLU A 403 -3.59 -25.14 0.98
CA GLU A 403 -4.46 -25.97 0.12
C GLU A 403 -5.02 -25.04 -0.99
N GLN A 404 -4.69 -25.40 -2.23
CA GLN A 404 -5.15 -24.71 -3.44
C GLN A 404 -6.34 -25.42 -4.07
#